data_81efd94c19b8b933bc71e788b7b5ff64
#
_entry.id   81efd94c19b8b933bc71e788b7b5ff64
#
_cell.length_a   1.000
_cell.length_b   1.000
_cell.length_c   1.000
_cell.angle_alpha   90.00
_cell.angle_beta   90.00
_cell.angle_gamma   90.00
#
_symmetry.space_group_name_H-M   'P 1'
#
loop_
_entity.id
_entity.type
_entity.pdbx_description
1 polymer ?
#
loop_
_entity_poly.entity_id
_entity_poly.type
_entity_poly.pdbx_seq_one_letter_code
_entity_poly.pdbx_strand_id
1 'polypeptide(L)'
;FLKFLDNKKYEQYLLERYKGSAPSTPQPKFNDFKPKFKEVDILDGLTAVSELKEDHPVKQYVIKRKIPESYHSKLFLCNKFMAFVNKAKPNTFSHTKGEHPRLIIPFYDINDKVFAFQGRAFGKEQPKYLTVKLDENKQKVYGLNTVNLQEHIHIVEGPIDSMFVKNCLAAAGADLTLKVEPSNVTYIFDNEPRNKEIIKRMYDVIEKD
;
A
#
# COMPACT_ATOMS: atom_id res chain seq x y z
N PHE A 1 10.56 32.49 28.45
CA PHE A 1 11.72 33.33 28.02
C PHE A 1 13.00 32.50 27.99
N LEU A 2 13.41 31.88 29.11
CA LEU A 2 14.63 31.04 29.19
C LEU A 2 14.68 29.90 28.14
N LYS A 3 13.54 29.29 27.82
CA LYS A 3 13.44 28.25 26.82
C LYS A 3 13.87 28.69 25.40
N PHE A 4 13.73 29.98 25.09
CA PHE A 4 14.09 30.54 23.79
C PHE A 4 15.55 31.03 23.71
N LEU A 5 16.20 31.22 24.87
CA LEU A 5 17.55 31.75 24.95
C LEU A 5 18.60 30.63 25.13
N ASP A 6 18.31 29.62 25.96
CA ASP A 6 19.23 28.52 26.26
C ASP A 6 18.47 27.28 26.75
N ASN A 7 18.36 26.29 25.91
CA ASN A 7 17.61 25.08 26.22
C ASN A 7 18.21 24.29 27.39
N LYS A 8 19.55 24.26 27.52
CA LYS A 8 20.23 23.56 28.63
C LYS A 8 19.99 24.24 29.97
N LYS A 9 20.01 25.56 30.04
CA LYS A 9 19.70 26.33 31.26
C LYS A 9 18.23 26.21 31.65
N TYR A 10 17.34 26.10 30.67
CA TYR A 10 15.92 25.85 30.93
C TYR A 10 15.68 24.47 31.52
N GLU A 11 16.32 23.42 30.99
CA GLU A 11 16.25 22.07 31.54
C GLU A 11 16.84 21.99 32.95
N GLN A 12 17.96 22.66 33.21
CA GLN A 12 18.56 22.75 34.55
C GLN A 12 17.66 23.47 35.53
N TYR A 13 17.02 24.56 35.14
CA TYR A 13 16.02 25.28 35.92
C TYR A 13 14.81 24.39 36.25
N LEU A 14 14.32 23.61 35.33
CA LEU A 14 13.25 22.66 35.57
C LEU A 14 13.66 21.58 36.59
N LEU A 15 14.85 21.01 36.43
CA LEU A 15 15.38 20.00 37.35
C LEU A 15 15.55 20.55 38.77
N GLU A 16 16.04 21.77 38.93
CA GLU A 16 16.19 22.42 40.25
C GLU A 16 14.84 22.74 40.90
N ARG A 17 13.87 23.22 40.11
CA ARG A 17 12.55 23.59 40.61
C ARG A 17 11.72 22.37 41.08
N TYR A 18 11.93 21.21 40.47
CA TYR A 18 11.18 19.99 40.75
C TYR A 18 11.96 19.02 41.68
N LYS A 19 13.22 19.26 42.02
CA LYS A 19 13.99 18.45 42.95
C LYS A 19 13.49 18.51 44.41
N GLY A 20 12.61 19.47 44.75
CA GLY A 20 12.10 19.67 46.09
C GLY A 20 10.71 19.14 46.38
N SER A 21 10.00 18.57 45.40
CA SER A 21 8.62 18.13 45.55
C SER A 21 8.47 16.66 45.15
N ALA A 22 8.93 15.78 46.04
CA ALA A 22 8.45 14.41 45.95
C ALA A 22 7.00 14.42 46.52
N PRO A 23 5.94 14.18 45.76
CA PRO A 23 4.61 14.08 46.30
C PRO A 23 4.53 12.81 47.15
N SER A 24 4.18 12.98 48.44
CA SER A 24 3.93 11.88 49.37
C SER A 24 2.60 11.15 49.13
N THR A 25 1.94 11.42 48.05
CA THR A 25 0.73 10.71 47.62
C THR A 25 1.08 9.57 46.68
N PRO A 26 0.63 8.34 46.93
CA PRO A 26 0.82 7.25 45.99
C PRO A 26 0.20 7.67 44.68
N GLN A 27 1.05 7.75 43.62
CA GLN A 27 0.53 7.97 42.27
C GLN A 27 -0.45 6.85 41.93
N PRO A 28 -1.64 7.17 41.41
CA PRO A 28 -2.52 6.13 40.91
C PRO A 28 -1.72 5.37 39.84
N LYS A 29 -1.57 4.06 40.04
CA LYS A 29 -1.05 3.18 38.98
C LYS A 29 -2.04 3.30 37.83
N PHE A 30 -1.75 4.17 36.87
CA PHE A 30 -2.38 4.08 35.58
C PHE A 30 -1.97 2.71 35.03
N ASN A 31 -2.89 1.76 35.16
CA ASN A 31 -2.79 0.57 34.34
C ASN A 31 -2.59 1.08 32.91
N ASP A 32 -1.54 0.60 32.26
CA ASP A 32 -1.33 0.79 30.83
C ASP A 32 -2.46 0.07 30.07
N PHE A 33 -3.68 0.55 30.25
CA PHE A 33 -4.81 0.23 29.41
C PHE A 33 -4.58 0.98 28.10
N LYS A 34 -3.65 0.48 27.30
CA LYS A 34 -3.68 0.79 25.88
C LYS A 34 -4.96 0.14 25.35
N PRO A 35 -5.98 0.93 25.03
CA PRO A 35 -7.17 0.36 24.43
C PRO A 35 -6.68 -0.40 23.20
N LYS A 36 -6.85 -1.72 23.19
CA LYS A 36 -6.66 -2.52 21.98
C LYS A 36 -7.82 -2.15 21.07
N PHE A 37 -7.68 -1.03 20.35
CA PHE A 37 -8.53 -0.79 19.19
C PHE A 37 -8.29 -1.97 18.27
N LYS A 38 -9.33 -2.75 18.03
CA LYS A 38 -9.33 -3.78 17.02
C LYS A 38 -9.02 -3.05 15.73
N GLU A 39 -7.81 -3.24 15.15
CA GLU A 39 -7.51 -2.69 13.85
C GLU A 39 -8.57 -3.27 12.91
N VAL A 40 -9.44 -2.41 12.42
CA VAL A 40 -10.46 -2.81 11.45
C VAL A 40 -9.72 -3.08 10.16
N ASP A 41 -9.78 -4.32 9.70
CA ASP A 41 -9.24 -4.66 8.39
C ASP A 41 -9.99 -3.81 7.35
N ILE A 42 -9.24 -3.05 6.58
CA ILE A 42 -9.82 -2.20 5.54
C ILE A 42 -10.60 -2.98 4.49
N LEU A 43 -10.25 -4.26 4.31
CA LEU A 43 -10.89 -5.16 3.36
C LEU A 43 -12.20 -5.75 3.90
N ASP A 44 -12.50 -5.53 5.19
CA ASP A 44 -13.75 -5.98 5.81
C ASP A 44 -14.98 -5.47 5.03
N GLY A 45 -15.85 -6.41 4.65
CA GLY A 45 -17.07 -6.14 3.86
C GLY A 45 -16.86 -6.17 2.35
N LEU A 46 -15.65 -6.43 1.86
CA LEU A 46 -15.42 -6.79 0.46
C LEU A 46 -15.57 -8.30 0.26
N THR A 47 -16.01 -8.71 -0.93
CA THR A 47 -16.13 -10.12 -1.29
C THR A 47 -14.88 -10.58 -2.05
N ALA A 48 -14.22 -11.62 -1.58
CA ALA A 48 -13.09 -12.18 -2.30
C ALA A 48 -13.53 -12.80 -3.64
N VAL A 49 -12.70 -12.71 -4.67
CA VAL A 49 -13.02 -13.26 -5.99
C VAL A 49 -13.20 -14.79 -5.92
N SER A 50 -12.52 -15.46 -4.99
CA SER A 50 -12.69 -16.90 -4.74
C SER A 50 -14.12 -17.26 -4.29
N GLU A 51 -14.82 -16.35 -3.60
CA GLU A 51 -16.17 -16.55 -3.05
C GLU A 51 -17.28 -16.22 -4.05
N LEU A 52 -16.93 -15.57 -5.18
CA LEU A 52 -17.88 -15.23 -6.21
C LEU A 52 -18.32 -16.50 -6.98
N LYS A 53 -19.57 -16.52 -7.40
CA LYS A 53 -20.09 -17.56 -8.29
C LYS A 53 -19.31 -17.60 -9.59
N GLU A 54 -19.20 -18.77 -10.21
CA GLU A 54 -18.43 -18.95 -11.46
C GLU A 54 -18.95 -18.07 -12.61
N ASP A 55 -20.25 -17.84 -12.69
CA ASP A 55 -20.88 -16.99 -13.70
C ASP A 55 -20.80 -15.48 -13.42
N HIS A 56 -20.26 -15.09 -12.26
CA HIS A 56 -20.14 -13.67 -11.88
C HIS A 56 -19.17 -12.95 -12.84
N PRO A 57 -19.53 -11.76 -13.38
CA PRO A 57 -18.71 -11.06 -14.40
C PRO A 57 -17.27 -10.80 -13.96
N VAL A 58 -17.05 -10.51 -12.67
CA VAL A 58 -15.71 -10.26 -12.11
C VAL A 58 -14.89 -11.56 -12.03
N LYS A 59 -15.51 -12.67 -11.65
CA LYS A 59 -14.90 -13.99 -11.65
C LYS A 59 -14.50 -14.38 -13.07
N GLN A 60 -15.41 -14.23 -14.01
CA GLN A 60 -15.17 -14.49 -15.43
C GLN A 60 -14.05 -13.61 -16.01
N TYR A 61 -13.97 -12.35 -15.58
CA TYR A 61 -12.87 -11.46 -15.96
C TYR A 61 -11.51 -12.02 -15.50
N VAL A 62 -11.40 -12.45 -14.24
CA VAL A 62 -10.15 -12.98 -13.66
C VAL A 62 -9.76 -14.28 -14.36
N ILE A 63 -10.72 -15.19 -14.60
CA ILE A 63 -10.50 -16.44 -15.35
C ILE A 63 -10.05 -16.16 -16.79
N LYS A 64 -10.75 -15.27 -17.50
CA LYS A 64 -10.40 -14.89 -18.89
C LYS A 64 -9.01 -14.30 -18.99
N ARG A 65 -8.58 -13.54 -17.98
CA ARG A 65 -7.20 -13.02 -17.89
C ARG A 65 -6.19 -14.07 -17.47
N LYS A 66 -6.62 -15.29 -17.18
CA LYS A 66 -5.77 -16.41 -16.72
C LYS A 66 -5.00 -16.07 -15.43
N ILE A 67 -5.53 -15.18 -14.57
CA ILE A 67 -4.91 -14.90 -13.28
C ILE A 67 -4.88 -16.19 -12.47
N PRO A 68 -3.71 -16.59 -11.91
CA PRO A 68 -3.59 -17.84 -11.18
C PRO A 68 -4.58 -17.94 -10.02
N GLU A 69 -5.16 -19.11 -9.81
CA GLU A 69 -6.21 -19.35 -8.82
C GLU A 69 -5.77 -18.99 -7.39
N SER A 70 -4.47 -19.16 -7.10
CA SER A 70 -3.86 -18.78 -5.81
C SER A 70 -4.00 -17.30 -5.46
N TYR A 71 -4.33 -16.45 -6.43
CA TYR A 71 -4.59 -15.02 -6.21
C TYR A 71 -6.08 -14.69 -6.05
N HIS A 72 -7.01 -15.61 -6.38
CA HIS A 72 -8.44 -15.31 -6.33
C HIS A 72 -8.94 -14.94 -4.93
N SER A 73 -8.35 -15.52 -3.88
CA SER A 73 -8.65 -15.17 -2.48
C SER A 73 -8.01 -13.86 -2.01
N LYS A 74 -7.05 -13.32 -2.80
CA LYS A 74 -6.32 -12.09 -2.50
C LYS A 74 -6.81 -10.89 -3.32
N LEU A 75 -7.79 -11.10 -4.19
CA LEU A 75 -8.44 -10.10 -5.01
C LEU A 75 -9.89 -9.95 -4.56
N PHE A 76 -10.38 -8.70 -4.51
CA PHE A 76 -11.70 -8.44 -3.94
C PHE A 76 -12.58 -7.65 -4.89
N LEU A 77 -13.87 -7.93 -4.86
CA LEU A 77 -14.90 -7.12 -5.51
C LEU A 77 -15.31 -5.99 -4.57
N CYS A 78 -15.20 -4.76 -5.06
CA CYS A 78 -15.78 -3.59 -4.42
C CYS A 78 -16.87 -2.99 -5.31
N ASN A 79 -18.14 -3.08 -4.89
CA ASN A 79 -19.27 -2.58 -5.66
C ASN A 79 -19.41 -1.05 -5.62
N LYS A 80 -18.98 -0.41 -4.51
CA LYS A 80 -19.06 1.04 -4.27
C LYS A 80 -17.66 1.59 -3.99
N PHE A 81 -16.89 1.78 -5.06
CA PHE A 81 -15.48 2.09 -4.95
C PHE A 81 -15.20 3.45 -4.29
N MET A 82 -15.93 4.51 -4.65
CA MET A 82 -15.68 5.84 -4.08
C MET A 82 -16.03 5.89 -2.59
N ALA A 83 -17.14 5.24 -2.19
CA ALA A 83 -17.53 5.14 -0.78
C ALA A 83 -16.51 4.32 0.02
N PHE A 84 -16.01 3.20 -0.55
CA PHE A 84 -14.95 2.40 0.04
C PHE A 84 -13.66 3.20 0.23
N VAL A 85 -13.23 3.94 -0.79
CA VAL A 85 -12.05 4.80 -0.71
C VAL A 85 -12.23 5.87 0.34
N ASN A 86 -13.36 6.56 0.40
CA ASN A 86 -13.61 7.60 1.40
C ASN A 86 -13.71 7.04 2.84
N LYS A 87 -14.15 5.78 3.02
CA LYS A 87 -14.08 5.08 4.31
C LYS A 87 -12.63 4.84 4.73
N ALA A 88 -11.78 4.47 3.77
CA ALA A 88 -10.37 4.16 3.97
C ALA A 88 -9.50 5.40 4.14
N LYS A 89 -9.76 6.42 3.32
CA LYS A 89 -9.05 7.69 3.27
C LYS A 89 -10.08 8.81 3.09
N PRO A 90 -10.55 9.42 4.18
CA PRO A 90 -11.60 10.44 4.15
C PRO A 90 -11.27 11.59 3.20
N ASN A 91 -12.29 12.14 2.57
CA ASN A 91 -12.19 13.29 1.66
C ASN A 91 -11.37 13.05 0.37
N THR A 92 -11.15 11.79 -0.04
CA THR A 92 -10.49 11.49 -1.31
C THR A 92 -11.40 11.83 -2.49
N PHE A 93 -12.68 11.52 -2.40
CA PHE A 93 -13.69 11.92 -3.37
C PHE A 93 -14.66 12.91 -2.74
N SER A 94 -14.90 14.04 -3.40
CA SER A 94 -15.86 15.07 -2.95
C SER A 94 -17.32 14.62 -3.01
N HIS A 95 -17.62 13.62 -3.85
CA HIS A 95 -18.96 13.04 -4.02
C HIS A 95 -18.84 11.59 -4.46
N THR A 96 -19.91 10.82 -4.27
CA THR A 96 -20.02 9.42 -4.71
C THR A 96 -20.97 9.25 -5.90
N LYS A 97 -21.26 10.32 -6.65
CA LYS A 97 -22.02 10.23 -7.89
C LYS A 97 -21.19 9.50 -8.95
N GLY A 98 -21.78 8.49 -9.62
CA GLY A 98 -21.06 7.68 -10.59
C GLY A 98 -20.31 6.50 -9.97
N GLU A 99 -20.78 6.01 -8.81
CA GLU A 99 -20.24 4.77 -8.21
C GLU A 99 -20.26 3.63 -9.22
N HIS A 100 -19.18 2.88 -9.23
CA HIS A 100 -19.01 1.74 -10.12
C HIS A 100 -18.16 0.67 -9.45
N PRO A 101 -18.36 -0.60 -9.82
CA PRO A 101 -17.57 -1.69 -9.26
C PRO A 101 -16.12 -1.65 -9.76
N ARG A 102 -15.19 -2.02 -8.86
CA ARG A 102 -13.78 -2.22 -9.19
C ARG A 102 -13.26 -3.51 -8.56
N LEU A 103 -12.28 -4.10 -9.22
CA LEU A 103 -11.42 -5.12 -8.63
C LEU A 103 -10.42 -4.42 -7.73
N ILE A 104 -10.37 -4.80 -6.46
CA ILE A 104 -9.40 -4.31 -5.49
C ILE A 104 -8.22 -5.29 -5.44
N ILE A 105 -7.03 -4.74 -5.60
CA ILE A 105 -5.75 -5.42 -5.48
C ILE A 105 -5.05 -4.78 -4.29
N PRO A 106 -5.06 -5.41 -3.09
CA PRO A 106 -4.42 -4.85 -1.90
C PRO A 106 -2.90 -4.95 -1.99
N PHE A 107 -2.21 -3.94 -1.48
CA PHE A 107 -0.75 -3.93 -1.33
C PHE A 107 -0.42 -4.11 0.13
N TYR A 108 0.25 -5.20 0.44
CA TYR A 108 0.67 -5.56 1.78
C TYR A 108 2.13 -5.19 2.01
N ASP A 109 2.45 -4.74 3.20
CA ASP A 109 3.83 -4.60 3.64
C ASP A 109 4.41 -5.94 4.13
N ILE A 110 5.67 -5.92 4.56
CA ILE A 110 6.38 -7.11 5.06
C ILE A 110 5.73 -7.76 6.31
N ASN A 111 4.78 -7.07 6.97
CA ASN A 111 4.03 -7.56 8.12
C ASN A 111 2.58 -7.93 7.75
N ASP A 112 2.29 -8.14 6.46
CA ASP A 112 0.94 -8.41 5.94
C ASP A 112 -0.11 -7.34 6.25
N LYS A 113 0.32 -6.10 6.53
CA LYS A 113 -0.58 -4.97 6.72
C LYS A 113 -0.85 -4.26 5.39
N VAL A 114 -2.13 -4.02 5.07
CA VAL A 114 -2.51 -3.27 3.87
C VAL A 114 -2.10 -1.81 4.05
N PHE A 115 -1.23 -1.30 3.18
CA PHE A 115 -0.77 0.09 3.17
C PHE A 115 -1.21 0.88 1.94
N ALA A 116 -1.67 0.19 0.91
CA ALA A 116 -2.24 0.76 -0.29
C ALA A 116 -3.15 -0.27 -0.97
N PHE A 117 -3.93 0.14 -1.93
CA PHE A 117 -4.65 -0.75 -2.83
C PHE A 117 -4.83 -0.11 -4.19
N GLN A 118 -4.96 -0.95 -5.22
CA GLN A 118 -5.29 -0.50 -6.56
C GLN A 118 -6.69 -0.96 -6.93
N GLY A 119 -7.53 -0.03 -7.39
CA GLY A 119 -8.86 -0.31 -7.91
C GLY A 119 -8.85 -0.34 -9.44
N ARG A 120 -9.12 -1.50 -10.05
CA ARG A 120 -9.22 -1.65 -11.49
C ARG A 120 -10.69 -1.63 -11.93
N ALA A 121 -11.04 -0.70 -12.82
CA ALA A 121 -12.36 -0.60 -13.41
C ALA A 121 -12.62 -1.71 -14.44
N PHE A 122 -13.88 -2.17 -14.55
CA PHE A 122 -14.25 -3.21 -15.52
C PHE A 122 -14.77 -2.63 -16.85
N GLY A 123 -15.34 -1.43 -16.82
CA GLY A 123 -15.93 -0.75 -17.95
C GLY A 123 -15.02 0.31 -18.59
N LYS A 124 -15.65 1.41 -19.00
CA LYS A 124 -14.99 2.56 -19.66
C LYS A 124 -14.57 3.65 -18.66
N GLU A 125 -14.75 3.42 -17.37
CA GLU A 125 -14.47 4.37 -16.30
C GLU A 125 -12.98 4.73 -16.28
N GLN A 126 -12.70 6.03 -16.14
CA GLN A 126 -11.35 6.57 -16.06
C GLN A 126 -11.07 7.09 -14.64
N PRO A 127 -9.84 6.93 -14.15
CA PRO A 127 -8.76 6.12 -14.74
C PRO A 127 -9.07 4.63 -14.61
N LYS A 128 -8.62 3.84 -15.58
CA LYS A 128 -8.79 2.38 -15.59
C LYS A 128 -8.19 1.72 -14.35
N TYR A 129 -7.05 2.21 -13.91
CA TYR A 129 -6.38 1.84 -12.66
C TYR A 129 -6.23 3.06 -11.78
N LEU A 130 -6.60 2.94 -10.52
CA LEU A 130 -6.44 3.99 -9.51
C LEU A 130 -5.81 3.39 -8.26
N THR A 131 -4.60 3.84 -7.93
CA THR A 131 -3.90 3.41 -6.71
C THR A 131 -4.11 4.41 -5.59
N VAL A 132 -4.60 3.93 -4.46
CA VAL A 132 -4.84 4.72 -3.24
C VAL A 132 -3.84 4.30 -2.18
N LYS A 133 -3.04 5.23 -1.69
CA LYS A 133 -2.13 5.03 -0.55
C LYS A 133 -2.86 5.33 0.75
N LEU A 134 -2.70 4.46 1.72
CA LEU A 134 -3.15 4.63 3.11
C LEU A 134 -2.00 5.16 3.98
N ASP A 135 -0.76 4.78 3.64
CA ASP A 135 0.45 5.30 4.26
C ASP A 135 1.27 6.05 3.19
N GLU A 136 1.32 7.38 3.32
CA GLU A 136 2.00 8.24 2.36
C GLU A 136 3.53 8.05 2.37
N ASN A 137 4.09 7.53 3.44
CA ASN A 137 5.53 7.29 3.57
C ASN A 137 6.01 6.04 2.83
N LYS A 138 5.09 5.15 2.43
CA LYS A 138 5.43 3.93 1.70
C LYS A 138 5.40 4.13 0.19
N GLN A 139 6.31 3.47 -0.50
CA GLN A 139 6.30 3.42 -1.96
C GLN A 139 5.15 2.53 -2.46
N LYS A 140 4.62 2.82 -3.65
CA LYS A 140 3.52 2.04 -4.27
C LYS A 140 4.06 0.74 -4.89
N VAL A 141 4.59 -0.14 -4.09
CA VAL A 141 5.15 -1.42 -4.52
C VAL A 141 4.23 -2.56 -4.11
N TYR A 142 3.78 -3.35 -5.08
CA TYR A 142 3.01 -4.57 -4.84
C TYR A 142 3.93 -5.77 -4.70
N GLY A 143 3.59 -6.72 -3.81
CA GLY A 143 4.31 -7.98 -3.64
C GLY A 143 5.35 -8.00 -2.52
N LEU A 144 5.47 -6.92 -1.72
CA LEU A 144 6.48 -6.81 -0.65
C LEU A 144 6.38 -7.93 0.41
N ASN A 145 5.19 -8.45 0.66
CA ASN A 145 4.95 -9.52 1.63
C ASN A 145 5.23 -10.93 1.09
N THR A 146 5.46 -11.06 -0.21
CA THR A 146 5.66 -12.38 -0.86
C THR A 146 7.03 -12.53 -1.53
N VAL A 147 7.73 -11.42 -1.75
CA VAL A 147 9.05 -11.44 -2.39
C VAL A 147 10.12 -12.00 -1.44
N ASN A 148 10.96 -12.89 -1.96
CA ASN A 148 12.16 -13.35 -1.28
C ASN A 148 13.37 -12.52 -1.78
N LEU A 149 13.89 -11.64 -0.93
CA LEU A 149 15.03 -10.76 -1.26
C LEU A 149 16.35 -11.51 -1.40
N GLN A 150 16.43 -12.79 -1.04
CA GLN A 150 17.61 -13.64 -1.20
C GLN A 150 17.66 -14.34 -2.57
N GLU A 151 16.55 -14.31 -3.32
CA GLU A 151 16.45 -14.88 -4.65
C GLU A 151 16.43 -13.76 -5.69
N HIS A 152 16.67 -14.13 -6.95
CA HIS A 152 16.54 -13.20 -8.08
C HIS A 152 15.14 -12.59 -8.16
N ILE A 153 15.05 -11.27 -8.26
CA ILE A 153 13.80 -10.51 -8.22
C ILE A 153 13.45 -10.01 -9.62
N HIS A 154 12.21 -10.21 -10.01
CA HIS A 154 11.66 -9.59 -11.21
C HIS A 154 10.84 -8.37 -10.83
N ILE A 155 10.92 -7.31 -11.62
CA ILE A 155 10.15 -6.08 -11.42
C ILE A 155 9.37 -5.78 -12.68
N VAL A 156 8.04 -5.68 -12.54
CA VAL A 156 7.11 -5.34 -13.62
C VAL A 156 6.39 -4.02 -13.31
N GLU A 157 5.66 -3.47 -14.28
CA GLU A 157 4.92 -2.22 -14.09
C GLU A 157 3.59 -2.44 -13.34
N GLY A 158 2.85 -3.49 -13.67
CA GLY A 158 1.50 -3.72 -13.17
C GLY A 158 1.38 -4.82 -12.12
N PRO A 159 0.58 -4.64 -11.05
CA PRO A 159 0.33 -5.70 -10.06
C PRO A 159 -0.24 -6.98 -10.65
N ILE A 160 -1.09 -6.90 -11.68
CA ILE A 160 -1.65 -8.10 -12.33
C ILE A 160 -0.54 -8.85 -13.07
N ASP A 161 0.38 -8.16 -13.71
CA ASP A 161 1.46 -8.79 -14.49
C ASP A 161 2.44 -9.52 -13.58
N SER A 162 2.67 -9.02 -12.37
CA SER A 162 3.50 -9.69 -11.37
C SER A 162 2.94 -11.04 -10.89
N MET A 163 1.64 -11.26 -11.02
CA MET A 163 1.00 -12.53 -10.62
C MET A 163 1.38 -13.71 -11.51
N PHE A 164 1.99 -13.45 -12.68
CA PHE A 164 2.44 -14.47 -13.63
C PHE A 164 3.95 -14.73 -13.55
N VAL A 165 4.67 -13.99 -12.75
CA VAL A 165 6.13 -14.06 -12.66
C VAL A 165 6.54 -14.49 -11.25
N LYS A 166 7.45 -15.45 -11.16
CA LYS A 166 7.96 -15.93 -9.86
C LYS A 166 8.82 -14.84 -9.22
N ASN A 167 8.74 -14.70 -7.90
CA ASN A 167 9.51 -13.76 -7.09
C ASN A 167 9.50 -12.33 -7.68
N CYS A 168 8.31 -11.77 -7.80
CA CYS A 168 8.07 -10.56 -8.57
C CYS A 168 7.47 -9.44 -7.73
N LEU A 169 7.95 -8.22 -7.97
CA LEU A 169 7.39 -6.98 -7.47
C LEU A 169 6.74 -6.20 -8.62
N ALA A 170 5.74 -5.37 -8.32
CA ALA A 170 5.22 -4.43 -9.30
C ALA A 170 5.33 -2.98 -8.79
N ALA A 171 5.79 -2.10 -9.70
CA ALA A 171 6.03 -0.68 -9.40
C ALA A 171 4.74 0.14 -9.26
N ALA A 172 3.63 -0.28 -9.85
CA ALA A 172 2.34 0.40 -9.82
C ALA A 172 2.43 1.93 -10.12
N GLY A 173 3.30 2.32 -11.05
CA GLY A 173 3.56 3.71 -11.42
C GLY A 173 4.49 4.47 -10.47
N ALA A 174 5.23 3.77 -9.60
CA ALA A 174 6.27 4.37 -8.76
C ALA A 174 7.65 4.24 -9.41
N ASP A 175 8.54 5.21 -9.17
CA ASP A 175 9.96 5.02 -9.38
C ASP A 175 10.44 4.03 -8.33
N LEU A 176 10.80 2.82 -8.77
CA LEU A 176 11.32 1.79 -7.89
C LEU A 176 12.78 2.06 -7.58
N THR A 177 13.03 2.60 -6.39
CA THR A 177 14.35 2.51 -5.79
C THR A 177 14.30 1.38 -4.76
N LEU A 178 14.56 0.16 -5.21
CA LEU A 178 14.77 -0.96 -4.29
C LEU A 178 16.21 -0.88 -3.75
N LYS A 179 16.33 -1.01 -2.43
CA LYS A 179 17.64 -1.24 -1.78
C LYS A 179 18.02 -2.73 -1.92
N VAL A 180 18.23 -3.16 -3.14
CA VAL A 180 18.64 -4.53 -3.50
C VAL A 180 19.84 -4.40 -4.42
N GLU A 181 20.78 -5.34 -4.35
CA GLU A 181 21.91 -5.38 -5.28
C GLU A 181 21.41 -5.44 -6.74
N PRO A 182 21.84 -4.51 -7.61
CA PRO A 182 21.36 -4.42 -8.99
C PRO A 182 21.51 -5.72 -9.77
N SER A 183 22.59 -6.47 -9.55
CA SER A 183 22.88 -7.75 -10.21
C SER A 183 21.83 -8.84 -9.94
N ASN A 184 21.01 -8.66 -8.92
CA ASN A 184 19.97 -9.63 -8.52
C ASN A 184 18.55 -9.21 -8.96
N VAL A 185 18.44 -8.24 -9.86
CA VAL A 185 17.15 -7.69 -10.30
C VAL A 185 17.03 -7.71 -11.83
N THR A 186 15.87 -8.12 -12.32
CA THR A 186 15.50 -7.98 -13.74
C THR A 186 14.26 -7.10 -13.87
N TYR A 187 14.36 -5.99 -14.59
CA TYR A 187 13.23 -5.13 -14.93
C TYR A 187 12.56 -5.63 -16.22
N ILE A 188 11.25 -5.76 -16.18
CA ILE A 188 10.42 -6.18 -17.30
C ILE A 188 9.43 -5.06 -17.58
N PHE A 189 9.66 -4.31 -18.63
CA PHE A 189 8.81 -3.19 -19.04
C PHE A 189 7.70 -3.64 -19.98
N ASP A 190 6.60 -2.89 -19.99
CA ASP A 190 5.54 -3.10 -20.96
C ASP A 190 6.07 -2.89 -22.39
N ASN A 191 5.65 -3.76 -23.32
CA ASN A 191 6.09 -3.68 -24.72
C ASN A 191 5.36 -2.54 -25.45
N GLU A 192 5.65 -1.32 -25.07
CA GLU A 192 5.12 -0.09 -25.66
C GLU A 192 6.25 0.77 -26.26
N PRO A 193 6.85 0.38 -27.38
CA PRO A 193 8.07 1.02 -27.92
C PRO A 193 7.86 2.47 -28.38
N ARG A 194 6.63 2.96 -28.41
CA ARG A 194 6.30 4.37 -28.73
C ARG A 194 6.00 5.22 -27.50
N ASN A 195 5.95 4.61 -26.31
CA ASN A 195 5.69 5.30 -25.06
C ASN A 195 7.01 5.91 -24.52
N LYS A 196 7.13 7.25 -24.65
CA LYS A 196 8.33 7.97 -24.25
C LYS A 196 8.65 7.85 -22.75
N GLU A 197 7.63 7.67 -21.91
CA GLU A 197 7.84 7.49 -20.46
C GLU A 197 8.47 6.13 -20.14
N ILE A 198 8.02 5.07 -20.81
CA ILE A 198 8.61 3.74 -20.67
C ILE A 198 10.07 3.75 -21.15
N ILE A 199 10.31 4.32 -22.33
CA ILE A 199 11.67 4.44 -22.87
C ILE A 199 12.57 5.21 -21.90
N LYS A 200 12.09 6.32 -21.32
CA LYS A 200 12.86 7.08 -20.33
C LYS A 200 13.18 6.23 -19.09
N ARG A 201 12.22 5.50 -18.56
CA ARG A 201 12.44 4.60 -17.40
C ARG A 201 13.47 3.51 -17.71
N MET A 202 13.46 2.96 -18.92
CA MET A 202 14.49 1.99 -19.35
C MET A 202 15.88 2.62 -19.31
N TYR A 203 16.05 3.84 -19.84
CA TYR A 203 17.31 4.57 -19.75
C TYR A 203 17.71 4.86 -18.30
N ASP A 204 16.78 5.33 -17.46
CA ASP A 204 17.03 5.65 -16.05
C ASP A 204 17.49 4.42 -15.25
N VAL A 205 17.06 3.21 -15.62
CA VAL A 205 17.54 1.96 -15.02
C VAL A 205 18.95 1.63 -15.51
N ILE A 206 19.22 1.73 -16.80
CA ILE A 206 20.55 1.40 -17.41
C ILE A 206 21.63 2.37 -16.89
N GLU A 207 21.31 3.63 -16.66
CA GLU A 207 22.29 4.62 -16.16
C GLU A 207 22.59 4.50 -14.66
N LYS A 208 21.79 3.75 -13.90
CA LYS A 208 21.97 3.54 -12.45
C LYS A 208 22.78 2.27 -12.11
N ASP A 209 22.95 1.38 -13.09
CA ASP A 209 23.79 0.19 -13.00
C ASP A 209 25.25 0.52 -13.39
#